data_48da2b1051fe4c74a331037e14637081
#
_entry.id   48da2b1051fe4c74a331037e14637081
#
_cell.length_a   1.000
_cell.length_b   1.000
_cell.length_c   1.000
_cell.angle_alpha   90.00
_cell.angle_beta   90.00
_cell.angle_gamma   90.00
#
_symmetry.space_group_name_H-M   'P 1'
#
loop_
_entity.id
_entity.type
_entity.pdbx_description
1 polymer ?
#
loop_
_entity_poly.entity_id
_entity_poly.type
_entity_poly.pdbx_seq_one_letter_code
_entity_poly.pdbx_strand_id
1 'polypeptide(L)'
;MPDTPRPATALDDAPAPDSADVVYWDPFDREIAKDPYPIYRRMRAEAPLYYNDKHDFYALTRASDIDPALLDWETYSSSRGPILEIIKAGIEIPPGTLLMEDPPAHDIHRALLKRVFTPRRVMSLEPQIRDLCRRSLDRLAGKDRFDLMTAFANEVPMRVIGMLLGIPEADQQTVRDKADSALRTEPGQGMQISDKAIPDAEQFAQYIDWRADNPSDDLMTELMRAEFVDTEGVTRTLTRDEILTYVSVVAGAGNETTARLIGWLGALLARHPEQRAELVADPSLIPNAIEETLRFEPTGHAIARYVTKDVQLYGTTVPAGSAMMLLIASANRDEERWDDPERFDIHRKISNLRTFGLGTHFCLGAALARLEGRVALEELLRRFPTWDVDWDDITLSSTSTVRGWETLPITVG
;
A
#
# COMPACT_ATOMS: atom_id res chain seq x y z
N MET A 1 -68.48 24.05 -18.07
CA MET A 1 -67.88 23.07 -18.99
C MET A 1 -66.44 22.83 -18.51
N PRO A 2 -66.08 21.68 -18.04
CA PRO A 2 -64.76 21.41 -17.48
C PRO A 2 -63.74 21.09 -18.60
N ASP A 3 -62.54 21.62 -18.42
CA ASP A 3 -61.36 21.43 -19.25
C ASP A 3 -60.96 19.94 -19.33
N THR A 4 -60.74 19.47 -20.54
CA THR A 4 -60.17 18.15 -20.83
C THR A 4 -58.64 18.21 -20.73
N PRO A 5 -57.97 17.27 -20.04
CA PRO A 5 -56.52 17.22 -20.01
C PRO A 5 -55.95 16.65 -21.32
N ARG A 6 -54.91 17.30 -21.84
CA ARG A 6 -54.08 16.81 -22.96
C ARG A 6 -53.37 15.51 -22.59
N PRO A 7 -53.22 14.57 -23.52
CA PRO A 7 -52.44 13.38 -23.28
C PRO A 7 -50.93 13.72 -23.22
N ALA A 8 -50.24 13.11 -22.24
CA ALA A 8 -48.79 13.15 -22.12
C ALA A 8 -48.15 12.44 -23.33
N THR A 9 -47.32 13.17 -24.02
CA THR A 9 -46.43 12.60 -25.04
C THR A 9 -45.47 11.62 -24.38
N ALA A 10 -45.49 10.37 -24.82
CA ALA A 10 -44.49 9.38 -24.53
C ALA A 10 -43.08 9.94 -24.84
N LEU A 11 -42.25 10.02 -23.83
CA LEU A 11 -40.80 10.17 -24.01
C LEU A 11 -40.27 8.87 -24.61
N ASP A 12 -39.69 8.97 -25.77
CA ASP A 12 -39.00 7.88 -26.43
C ASP A 12 -38.02 7.21 -25.46
N ASP A 13 -38.25 5.95 -25.15
CA ASP A 13 -37.30 5.03 -24.58
C ASP A 13 -36.20 4.78 -25.62
N ALA A 14 -35.19 5.66 -25.64
CA ALA A 14 -33.92 5.32 -26.28
C ALA A 14 -33.33 4.15 -25.45
N PRO A 15 -32.96 3.04 -26.08
CA PRO A 15 -32.30 1.96 -25.36
C PRO A 15 -31.04 2.50 -24.71
N ALA A 16 -30.86 2.21 -23.41
CA ALA A 16 -29.62 2.47 -22.70
C ALA A 16 -28.46 1.90 -23.54
N PRO A 17 -27.36 2.65 -23.73
CA PRO A 17 -26.22 2.15 -24.47
C PRO A 17 -25.77 0.82 -23.87
N ASP A 18 -25.48 -0.16 -24.75
CA ASP A 18 -25.02 -1.48 -24.38
C ASP A 18 -23.86 -1.34 -23.38
N SER A 19 -24.00 -1.89 -22.20
CA SER A 19 -23.07 -1.72 -21.06
C SER A 19 -21.63 -2.21 -21.33
N ALA A 20 -21.38 -2.79 -22.50
CA ALA A 20 -20.07 -3.26 -22.95
C ALA A 20 -19.17 -2.14 -23.52
N ASP A 21 -19.70 -0.98 -23.90
CA ASP A 21 -18.94 0.11 -24.57
C ASP A 21 -18.40 1.18 -23.60
N VAL A 22 -18.94 1.31 -22.40
CA VAL A 22 -18.50 2.32 -21.45
C VAL A 22 -17.43 1.76 -20.51
N VAL A 23 -16.28 2.47 -20.42
CA VAL A 23 -15.24 2.11 -19.45
C VAL A 23 -15.80 2.32 -18.04
N TYR A 24 -15.88 1.26 -17.27
CA TYR A 24 -16.32 1.30 -15.87
C TYR A 24 -15.25 0.71 -14.95
N TRP A 25 -14.87 1.45 -13.91
CA TRP A 25 -13.98 1.00 -12.85
C TRP A 25 -14.54 1.41 -11.49
N ASP A 26 -14.61 0.46 -10.58
CA ASP A 26 -15.05 0.64 -9.19
C ASP A 26 -13.99 0.00 -8.27
N PRO A 27 -13.36 0.77 -7.36
CA PRO A 27 -12.32 0.25 -6.47
C PRO A 27 -12.82 -0.84 -5.50
N PHE A 28 -14.15 -0.92 -5.31
CA PHE A 28 -14.77 -1.88 -4.41
C PHE A 28 -15.32 -3.12 -5.15
N ASP A 29 -15.26 -3.16 -6.47
CA ASP A 29 -15.70 -4.33 -7.25
C ASP A 29 -14.69 -5.46 -7.15
N ARG A 30 -15.12 -6.60 -6.59
CA ARG A 30 -14.26 -7.77 -6.36
C ARG A 30 -13.83 -8.47 -7.65
N GLU A 31 -14.67 -8.46 -8.68
CA GLU A 31 -14.31 -9.08 -9.95
C GLU A 31 -13.23 -8.25 -10.66
N ILE A 32 -13.36 -6.93 -10.63
CA ILE A 32 -12.31 -6.02 -11.11
C ILE A 32 -11.03 -6.18 -10.27
N ALA A 33 -11.15 -6.32 -8.94
CA ALA A 33 -10.00 -6.46 -8.05
C ALA A 33 -9.18 -7.74 -8.31
N LYS A 34 -9.78 -8.81 -8.86
CA LYS A 34 -9.06 -10.04 -9.23
C LYS A 34 -8.02 -9.78 -10.34
N ASP A 35 -8.39 -9.03 -11.36
CA ASP A 35 -7.51 -8.62 -12.46
C ASP A 35 -7.91 -7.22 -12.99
N PRO A 36 -7.39 -6.13 -12.40
CA PRO A 36 -7.76 -4.79 -12.80
C PRO A 36 -7.04 -4.28 -14.06
N TYR A 37 -6.03 -4.99 -14.54
CA TYR A 37 -5.14 -4.50 -15.59
C TYR A 37 -5.80 -4.34 -16.97
N PRO A 38 -6.70 -5.22 -17.42
CA PRO A 38 -7.45 -5.01 -18.66
C PRO A 38 -8.27 -3.72 -18.63
N ILE A 39 -8.92 -3.42 -17.50
CA ILE A 39 -9.69 -2.17 -17.37
C ILE A 39 -8.76 -0.95 -17.28
N TYR A 40 -7.62 -1.04 -16.57
CA TYR A 40 -6.65 0.05 -16.50
C TYR A 40 -6.08 0.39 -17.89
N ARG A 41 -5.82 -0.60 -18.74
CA ARG A 41 -5.39 -0.37 -20.12
C ARG A 41 -6.45 0.39 -20.91
N ARG A 42 -7.72 0.00 -20.81
CA ARG A 42 -8.82 0.72 -21.44
C ARG A 42 -8.94 2.15 -20.88
N MET A 43 -8.83 2.33 -19.58
CA MET A 43 -8.89 3.66 -18.96
C MET A 43 -7.77 4.58 -19.49
N ARG A 44 -6.54 4.09 -19.63
CA ARG A 44 -5.44 4.88 -20.20
C ARG A 44 -5.74 5.33 -21.64
N ALA A 45 -6.35 4.48 -22.43
CA ALA A 45 -6.66 4.75 -23.82
C ALA A 45 -7.90 5.65 -23.99
N GLU A 46 -8.99 5.33 -23.30
CA GLU A 46 -10.33 5.84 -23.55
C GLU A 46 -10.79 6.90 -22.54
N ALA A 47 -10.31 6.83 -21.28
CA ALA A 47 -10.70 7.70 -20.17
C ALA A 47 -9.49 8.04 -19.26
N PRO A 48 -8.47 8.77 -19.78
CA PRO A 48 -7.26 9.09 -18.99
C PRO A 48 -7.56 9.92 -17.75
N LEU A 49 -8.58 10.78 -17.79
CA LEU A 49 -9.29 11.32 -16.64
C LEU A 49 -10.63 10.60 -16.53
N TYR A 50 -10.75 9.70 -15.59
CA TYR A 50 -11.97 8.93 -15.33
C TYR A 50 -12.80 9.61 -14.23
N TYR A 51 -14.12 9.56 -14.34
CA TYR A 51 -15.03 9.96 -13.27
C TYR A 51 -15.97 8.80 -12.93
N ASN A 52 -16.06 8.48 -11.65
CA ASN A 52 -17.01 7.51 -11.12
C ASN A 52 -18.18 8.26 -10.45
N ASP A 53 -19.37 8.19 -11.04
CA ASP A 53 -20.57 8.87 -10.57
C ASP A 53 -21.20 8.20 -9.33
N LYS A 54 -21.01 6.88 -9.18
CA LYS A 54 -21.52 6.11 -8.03
C LYS A 54 -20.84 6.50 -6.71
N HIS A 55 -19.54 6.72 -6.76
CA HIS A 55 -18.71 7.03 -5.58
C HIS A 55 -18.20 8.48 -5.59
N ASP A 56 -18.54 9.25 -6.61
CA ASP A 56 -18.21 10.67 -6.79
C ASP A 56 -16.72 10.94 -6.58
N PHE A 57 -15.88 10.43 -7.48
CA PHE A 57 -14.44 10.69 -7.51
C PHE A 57 -13.89 10.73 -8.93
N TYR A 58 -12.78 11.40 -9.11
CA TYR A 58 -11.98 11.37 -10.34
C TYR A 58 -10.80 10.40 -10.18
N ALA A 59 -10.28 9.88 -11.30
CA ALA A 59 -9.06 9.08 -11.30
C ALA A 59 -8.14 9.46 -12.47
N LEU A 60 -6.84 9.55 -12.18
CA LEU A 60 -5.76 9.62 -13.17
C LEU A 60 -5.20 8.24 -13.43
N THR A 61 -5.00 7.91 -14.70
CA THR A 61 -4.66 6.54 -15.13
C THR A 61 -3.31 6.44 -15.80
N ARG A 62 -2.83 7.52 -16.44
CA ARG A 62 -1.55 7.57 -17.15
C ARG A 62 -0.41 8.02 -16.23
N ALA A 63 0.76 7.45 -16.47
CA ALA A 63 1.96 7.81 -15.73
C ALA A 63 2.35 9.29 -15.91
N SER A 64 2.10 9.87 -17.10
CA SER A 64 2.36 11.28 -17.42
C SER A 64 1.53 12.26 -16.59
N ASP A 65 0.34 11.85 -16.13
CA ASP A 65 -0.54 12.65 -15.29
C ASP A 65 -0.31 12.40 -13.80
N ILE A 66 -0.04 11.15 -13.44
CA ILE A 66 0.16 10.73 -12.05
C ILE A 66 1.46 11.31 -11.47
N ASP A 67 2.54 11.35 -12.26
CA ASP A 67 3.82 11.86 -11.78
C ASP A 67 3.75 13.34 -11.35
N PRO A 68 3.21 14.27 -12.16
CA PRO A 68 3.01 15.65 -11.73
C PRO A 68 2.08 15.76 -10.51
N ALA A 69 0.99 14.97 -10.47
CA ALA A 69 0.05 14.99 -9.37
C ALA A 69 0.66 14.51 -8.03
N LEU A 70 1.61 13.56 -8.06
CA LEU A 70 2.37 13.14 -6.89
C LEU A 70 3.34 14.19 -6.37
N LEU A 71 3.78 15.12 -7.24
CA LEU A 71 4.72 16.18 -6.89
C LEU A 71 4.02 17.49 -6.46
N ASP A 72 2.84 17.76 -6.99
CA ASP A 72 2.07 18.98 -6.72
C ASP A 72 1.14 18.78 -5.51
N TRP A 73 1.73 18.75 -4.32
CA TRP A 73 0.98 18.61 -3.06
C TRP A 73 0.07 19.80 -2.77
N GLU A 74 0.37 21.00 -3.31
CA GLU A 74 -0.48 22.19 -3.14
C GLU A 74 -1.83 22.01 -3.83
N THR A 75 -1.87 21.33 -4.98
CA THR A 75 -3.08 21.05 -5.74
C THR A 75 -3.72 19.72 -5.30
N TYR A 76 -2.90 18.69 -5.11
CA TYR A 76 -3.33 17.33 -4.77
C TYR A 76 -2.88 16.98 -3.34
N SER A 77 -3.60 17.56 -2.37
CA SER A 77 -3.29 17.50 -0.95
C SER A 77 -3.49 16.12 -0.34
N SER A 78 -2.64 15.76 0.60
CA SER A 78 -2.77 14.57 1.45
C SER A 78 -3.54 14.85 2.75
N SER A 79 -3.81 16.10 3.09
CA SER A 79 -4.34 16.50 4.40
C SER A 79 -5.75 16.00 4.72
N ARG A 80 -6.45 15.43 3.74
CA ARG A 80 -7.77 14.80 3.91
C ARG A 80 -7.73 13.28 3.85
N GLY A 81 -6.54 12.68 3.80
CA GLY A 81 -6.31 11.23 3.77
C GLY A 81 -5.86 10.69 2.42
N PRO A 82 -5.22 9.49 2.45
CA PRO A 82 -4.66 8.85 1.26
C PRO A 82 -5.60 7.84 0.59
N ILE A 83 -6.82 7.63 1.12
CA ILE A 83 -7.86 6.74 0.57
C ILE A 83 -9.17 7.46 0.39
N LEU A 84 -9.99 6.98 -0.54
CA LEU A 84 -11.24 7.60 -0.94
C LEU A 84 -12.19 7.79 0.24
N GLU A 85 -12.34 6.76 1.06
CA GLU A 85 -13.29 6.73 2.16
C GLU A 85 -12.98 7.79 3.23
N ILE A 86 -11.70 8.00 3.56
CA ILE A 86 -11.29 9.03 4.53
C ILE A 86 -11.60 10.42 3.98
N ILE A 87 -11.28 10.68 2.70
CA ILE A 87 -11.58 11.97 2.05
C ILE A 87 -13.09 12.23 2.06
N LYS A 88 -13.89 11.21 1.72
CA LYS A 88 -15.37 11.33 1.68
C LYS A 88 -15.99 11.49 3.07
N ALA A 89 -15.41 10.87 4.09
CA ALA A 89 -15.87 11.00 5.47
C ALA A 89 -15.65 12.41 6.05
N GLY A 90 -14.65 13.15 5.51
CA GLY A 90 -14.36 14.52 5.93
C GLY A 90 -13.98 14.66 7.40
N ILE A 91 -13.41 13.61 7.99
CA ILE A 91 -13.02 13.59 9.41
C ILE A 91 -11.82 14.50 9.68
N GLU A 92 -11.68 14.95 10.91
CA GLU A 92 -10.51 15.67 11.38
C GLU A 92 -9.33 14.70 11.54
N ILE A 93 -8.19 15.05 10.95
CA ILE A 93 -6.97 14.24 11.00
C ILE A 93 -6.08 14.75 12.14
N PRO A 94 -5.70 13.89 13.10
CA PRO A 94 -4.81 14.28 14.18
C PRO A 94 -3.43 14.69 13.64
N PRO A 95 -2.80 15.75 14.20
CA PRO A 95 -1.42 16.10 13.89
C PRO A 95 -0.45 14.93 14.12
N GLY A 96 0.59 14.83 13.30
CA GLY A 96 1.56 13.72 13.36
C GLY A 96 1.20 12.50 12.53
N THR A 97 0.01 12.49 11.91
CA THR A 97 -0.36 11.44 10.95
C THR A 97 0.33 11.70 9.61
N LEU A 98 1.63 11.42 9.53
CA LEU A 98 2.53 11.77 8.42
C LEU A 98 1.96 11.53 7.02
N LEU A 99 1.19 10.44 6.83
CA LEU A 99 0.56 10.11 5.54
C LEU A 99 -0.55 11.07 5.15
N MET A 100 -1.05 11.85 6.12
CA MET A 100 -2.20 12.76 6.00
C MET A 100 -1.80 14.19 6.34
N GLU A 101 -0.59 14.58 6.01
CA GLU A 101 -0.07 15.94 6.22
C GLU A 101 0.53 16.47 4.93
N ASP A 102 0.52 17.79 4.78
CA ASP A 102 1.24 18.50 3.74
C ASP A 102 2.37 19.35 4.34
N PRO A 103 3.37 19.77 3.55
CA PRO A 103 4.36 20.74 4.01
C PRO A 103 3.72 22.04 4.52
N PRO A 104 4.28 22.71 5.55
CA PRO A 104 5.57 22.40 6.20
C PRO A 104 5.50 21.37 7.32
N ALA A 105 4.31 21.05 7.87
CA ALA A 105 4.16 20.12 8.99
C ALA A 105 4.71 18.72 8.65
N HIS A 106 4.34 18.20 7.48
CA HIS A 106 4.85 16.94 6.96
C HIS A 106 6.38 16.86 6.96
N ASP A 107 7.09 17.93 6.54
CA ASP A 107 8.55 17.88 6.40
C ASP A 107 9.23 17.81 7.77
N ILE A 108 8.67 18.53 8.77
CA ILE A 108 9.15 18.49 10.15
C ILE A 108 8.98 17.07 10.70
N HIS A 109 7.79 16.52 10.60
CA HIS A 109 7.46 15.20 11.13
C HIS A 109 8.21 14.08 10.40
N ARG A 110 8.31 14.19 9.08
CA ARG A 110 9.11 13.24 8.29
C ARG A 110 10.58 13.24 8.68
N ALA A 111 11.16 14.41 8.99
CA ALA A 111 12.55 14.51 9.40
C ALA A 111 12.85 13.75 10.70
N LEU A 112 11.88 13.66 11.61
CA LEU A 112 12.02 12.87 12.85
C LEU A 112 12.12 11.38 12.55
N LEU A 113 11.17 10.85 11.78
CA LEU A 113 11.15 9.43 11.40
C LEU A 113 12.34 9.03 10.50
N LYS A 114 12.78 9.93 9.63
CA LYS A 114 13.90 9.67 8.70
C LYS A 114 15.20 9.31 9.41
N ARG A 115 15.40 9.74 10.67
CA ARG A 115 16.58 9.41 11.48
C ARG A 115 16.70 7.90 11.72
N VAL A 116 15.57 7.21 11.85
CA VAL A 116 15.50 5.76 12.11
C VAL A 116 15.61 4.95 10.82
N PHE A 117 15.03 5.44 9.72
CA PHE A 117 15.00 4.76 8.43
C PHE A 117 16.21 5.11 7.53
N THR A 118 17.37 5.40 8.12
CA THR A 118 18.59 5.61 7.33
C THR A 118 19.04 4.32 6.65
N PRO A 119 19.63 4.37 5.43
CA PRO A 119 20.12 3.17 4.74
C PRO A 119 21.06 2.31 5.60
N ARG A 120 21.95 2.94 6.38
CA ARG A 120 22.88 2.23 7.28
C ARG A 120 22.12 1.45 8.35
N ARG A 121 21.12 2.06 8.97
CA ARG A 121 20.35 1.43 10.04
C ARG A 121 19.46 0.30 9.50
N VAL A 122 18.80 0.54 8.37
CA VAL A 122 18.05 -0.49 7.68
C VAL A 122 18.93 -1.68 7.34
N MET A 123 20.09 -1.48 6.74
CA MET A 123 21.01 -2.57 6.40
C MET A 123 21.54 -3.31 7.63
N SER A 124 21.64 -2.67 8.80
CA SER A 124 22.09 -3.36 10.03
C SER A 124 21.06 -4.36 10.55
N LEU A 125 19.82 -4.33 10.09
CA LEU A 125 18.77 -5.29 10.45
C LEU A 125 18.88 -6.61 9.66
N GLU A 126 19.63 -6.65 8.56
CA GLU A 126 19.70 -7.84 7.70
C GLU A 126 20.01 -9.15 8.44
N PRO A 127 21.00 -9.23 9.36
CA PRO A 127 21.28 -10.48 10.06
C PRO A 127 20.09 -10.99 10.89
N GLN A 128 19.35 -10.06 11.53
CA GLN A 128 18.19 -10.39 12.35
C GLN A 128 16.99 -10.82 11.48
N ILE A 129 16.74 -10.13 10.36
CA ILE A 129 15.71 -10.49 9.39
C ILE A 129 16.01 -11.87 8.80
N ARG A 130 17.26 -12.14 8.46
CA ARG A 130 17.70 -13.43 7.91
C ARG A 130 17.52 -14.56 8.91
N ASP A 131 17.91 -14.37 10.17
CA ASP A 131 17.70 -15.35 11.23
C ASP A 131 16.21 -15.63 11.46
N LEU A 132 15.41 -14.58 11.46
CA LEU A 132 13.95 -14.69 11.52
C LEU A 132 13.39 -15.53 10.37
N CYS A 133 13.72 -15.22 9.12
CA CYS A 133 13.25 -15.96 7.95
C CYS A 133 13.64 -17.44 8.05
N ARG A 134 14.89 -17.74 8.45
CA ARG A 134 15.34 -19.12 8.65
C ARG A 134 14.52 -19.87 9.70
N ARG A 135 14.34 -19.27 10.88
CA ARG A 135 13.54 -19.89 11.94
C ARG A 135 12.09 -20.14 11.53
N SER A 136 11.49 -19.21 10.78
CA SER A 136 10.11 -19.38 10.27
C SER A 136 10.03 -20.53 9.26
N LEU A 137 10.96 -20.59 8.32
CA LEU A 137 10.99 -21.64 7.30
C LEU A 137 11.40 -23.01 7.87
N ASP A 138 12.27 -23.08 8.89
CA ASP A 138 12.67 -24.32 9.53
C ASP A 138 11.49 -25.02 10.25
N ARG A 139 10.49 -24.27 10.75
CA ARG A 139 9.25 -24.82 11.29
C ARG A 139 8.39 -25.54 10.24
N LEU A 140 8.66 -25.28 8.96
CA LEU A 140 7.96 -25.89 7.81
C LEU A 140 8.70 -27.12 7.27
N ALA A 141 9.82 -27.51 7.89
CA ALA A 141 10.58 -28.68 7.49
C ALA A 141 9.72 -29.95 7.51
N GLY A 142 9.74 -30.71 6.41
CA GLY A 142 8.97 -31.95 6.27
C GLY A 142 7.48 -31.75 5.96
N LYS A 143 7.03 -30.53 5.73
CA LYS A 143 5.69 -30.25 5.19
C LYS A 143 5.77 -30.15 3.68
N ASP A 144 4.92 -30.89 3.00
CA ASP A 144 4.81 -30.84 1.53
C ASP A 144 3.85 -29.73 1.07
N ARG A 145 2.94 -29.27 1.94
CA ARG A 145 1.96 -28.22 1.66
C ARG A 145 1.77 -27.31 2.88
N PHE A 146 1.69 -25.99 2.62
CA PHE A 146 1.35 -25.00 3.64
C PHE A 146 0.85 -23.71 2.96
N ASP A 147 0.17 -22.86 3.72
CA ASP A 147 -0.19 -21.52 3.27
C ASP A 147 0.99 -20.57 3.46
N LEU A 148 1.51 -19.99 2.37
CA LEU A 148 2.68 -19.13 2.38
C LEU A 148 2.44 -17.83 3.16
N MET A 149 1.20 -17.29 3.12
CA MET A 149 0.89 -16.05 3.80
C MET A 149 0.93 -16.22 5.31
N THR A 150 0.20 -17.18 5.85
CA THR A 150 0.08 -17.38 7.29
C THR A 150 1.32 -18.02 7.92
N ALA A 151 2.02 -18.87 7.17
CA ALA A 151 3.18 -19.60 7.68
C ALA A 151 4.49 -18.79 7.61
N PHE A 152 4.57 -17.78 6.72
CA PHE A 152 5.81 -17.06 6.46
C PHE A 152 5.64 -15.58 6.16
N ALA A 153 4.90 -15.22 5.09
CA ALA A 153 4.89 -13.87 4.56
C ALA A 153 4.38 -12.83 5.54
N ASN A 154 3.38 -13.18 6.34
CA ASN A 154 2.82 -12.31 7.37
C ASN A 154 3.71 -12.18 8.60
N GLU A 155 4.51 -13.20 8.92
CA GLU A 155 5.35 -13.20 10.12
C GLU A 155 6.56 -12.28 9.98
N VAL A 156 7.18 -12.23 8.79
CA VAL A 156 8.42 -11.48 8.56
C VAL A 156 8.26 -9.99 8.89
N PRO A 157 7.38 -9.22 8.24
CA PRO A 157 7.26 -7.79 8.50
C PRO A 157 6.75 -7.48 9.92
N MET A 158 5.86 -8.30 10.46
CA MET A 158 5.39 -8.16 11.84
C MET A 158 6.55 -8.17 12.84
N ARG A 159 7.46 -9.14 12.71
CA ARG A 159 8.62 -9.25 13.58
C ARG A 159 9.61 -8.11 13.39
N VAL A 160 9.82 -7.69 12.15
CA VAL A 160 10.74 -6.59 11.82
C VAL A 160 10.23 -5.27 12.39
N ILE A 161 8.94 -4.96 12.20
CA ILE A 161 8.31 -3.77 12.79
C ILE A 161 8.32 -3.84 14.32
N GLY A 162 8.03 -5.02 14.90
CA GLY A 162 8.13 -5.23 16.34
C GLY A 162 9.53 -4.94 16.90
N MET A 163 10.59 -5.39 16.20
CA MET A 163 11.98 -5.07 16.57
C MET A 163 12.28 -3.57 16.46
N LEU A 164 11.83 -2.91 15.39
CA LEU A 164 12.05 -1.48 15.19
C LEU A 164 11.36 -0.63 16.26
N LEU A 165 10.15 -1.02 16.65
CA LEU A 165 9.36 -0.36 17.68
C LEU A 165 9.78 -0.73 19.11
N GLY A 166 10.60 -1.79 19.27
CA GLY A 166 10.97 -2.30 20.59
C GLY A 166 9.83 -3.02 21.32
N ILE A 167 8.87 -3.58 20.58
CA ILE A 167 7.77 -4.38 21.11
C ILE A 167 8.29 -5.78 21.48
N PRO A 168 8.02 -6.28 22.70
CA PRO A 168 8.40 -7.64 23.08
C PRO A 168 7.88 -8.71 22.11
N GLU A 169 8.70 -9.70 21.79
CA GLU A 169 8.36 -10.73 20.79
C GLU A 169 7.04 -11.46 21.08
N ALA A 170 6.73 -11.67 22.35
CA ALA A 170 5.50 -12.34 22.79
C ALA A 170 4.22 -11.55 22.41
N ASP A 171 4.32 -10.23 22.31
CA ASP A 171 3.18 -9.34 22.10
C ASP A 171 2.97 -8.98 20.62
N GLN A 172 3.99 -9.18 19.78
CA GLN A 172 4.00 -8.70 18.40
C GLN A 172 2.83 -9.25 17.56
N GLN A 173 2.44 -10.52 17.78
CA GLN A 173 1.30 -11.11 17.08
C GLN A 173 -0.01 -10.40 17.43
N THR A 174 -0.24 -10.13 18.71
CA THR A 174 -1.46 -9.45 19.17
C THR A 174 -1.54 -8.02 18.63
N VAL A 175 -0.41 -7.31 18.63
CA VAL A 175 -0.32 -5.95 18.07
C VAL A 175 -0.63 -5.95 16.58
N ARG A 176 -0.07 -6.89 15.83
CA ARG A 176 -0.34 -7.04 14.40
C ARG A 176 -1.82 -7.32 14.14
N ASP A 177 -2.39 -8.34 14.80
CA ASP A 177 -3.77 -8.76 14.54
C ASP A 177 -4.77 -7.61 14.78
N LYS A 178 -4.50 -6.75 15.74
CA LYS A 178 -5.27 -5.52 15.96
C LYS A 178 -5.06 -4.49 14.85
N ALA A 179 -3.82 -4.26 14.42
CA ALA A 179 -3.53 -3.31 13.33
C ALA A 179 -4.17 -3.77 12.01
N ASP A 180 -4.03 -5.05 11.65
CA ASP A 180 -4.58 -5.62 10.43
C ASP A 180 -6.13 -5.60 10.45
N SER A 181 -6.75 -5.86 11.61
CA SER A 181 -8.22 -5.84 11.75
C SER A 181 -8.82 -4.47 11.46
N ALA A 182 -8.09 -3.39 11.73
CA ALA A 182 -8.54 -2.02 11.48
C ALA A 182 -8.49 -1.65 9.99
N LEU A 183 -7.71 -2.37 9.18
CA LEU A 183 -7.58 -2.13 7.73
C LEU A 183 -8.49 -3.05 6.90
N ARG A 184 -9.04 -4.10 7.48
CA ARG A 184 -9.93 -5.04 6.79
C ARG A 184 -11.26 -4.41 6.44
N THR A 185 -11.77 -4.79 5.28
CA THR A 185 -13.10 -4.38 4.81
C THR A 185 -13.97 -5.62 4.56
N GLU A 186 -15.26 -5.43 4.63
CA GLU A 186 -16.19 -6.42 4.11
C GLU A 186 -16.03 -6.51 2.59
N PRO A 187 -16.09 -7.72 2.02
CA PRO A 187 -15.93 -7.92 0.60
C PRO A 187 -16.93 -7.08 -0.23
N GLY A 188 -16.39 -6.24 -1.13
CA GLY A 188 -17.21 -5.35 -1.97
C GLY A 188 -17.62 -4.05 -1.29
N GLN A 189 -17.09 -3.75 -0.11
CA GLN A 189 -17.33 -2.49 0.61
C GLN A 189 -16.02 -1.77 0.87
N GLY A 190 -16.08 -0.44 0.92
CA GLY A 190 -14.97 0.38 1.40
C GLY A 190 -14.79 0.30 2.91
N MET A 191 -13.66 0.82 3.37
CA MET A 191 -13.34 0.92 4.79
C MET A 191 -14.44 1.71 5.52
N GLN A 192 -14.94 1.16 6.62
CA GLN A 192 -15.87 1.87 7.51
C GLN A 192 -15.06 2.85 8.37
N ILE A 193 -15.21 4.13 8.07
CA ILE A 193 -14.53 5.19 8.83
C ILE A 193 -15.38 5.47 10.07
N SER A 194 -14.80 5.17 11.23
CA SER A 194 -15.34 5.63 12.52
C SER A 194 -14.79 7.02 12.87
N ASP A 195 -15.32 7.67 13.90
CA ASP A 195 -14.81 8.96 14.43
C ASP A 195 -13.33 8.89 14.83
N LYS A 196 -12.76 7.68 14.91
CA LYS A 196 -11.35 7.41 15.12
C LYS A 196 -10.72 6.93 13.81
N ALA A 197 -10.18 7.87 13.04
CA ALA A 197 -9.50 7.59 11.76
C ALA A 197 -8.21 6.77 11.86
N ILE A 198 -7.68 6.60 13.06
CA ILE A 198 -6.46 5.87 13.34
C ILE A 198 -6.82 4.63 14.16
N PRO A 199 -6.29 3.45 13.80
CA PRO A 199 -6.41 2.27 14.65
C PRO A 199 -6.06 2.63 16.09
N ASP A 200 -6.76 2.04 17.04
CA ASP A 200 -6.67 2.35 18.46
C ASP A 200 -5.20 2.48 18.92
N ALA A 201 -4.70 3.72 18.89
CA ALA A 201 -3.31 4.02 19.24
C ALA A 201 -2.98 3.60 20.69
N GLU A 202 -4.01 3.53 21.54
CA GLU A 202 -3.90 3.09 22.92
C GLU A 202 -3.30 1.69 23.09
N GLN A 203 -3.38 0.83 22.07
CA GLN A 203 -2.69 -0.47 22.12
C GLN A 203 -1.17 -0.36 22.31
N PHE A 204 -0.57 0.78 21.90
CA PHE A 204 0.87 1.04 22.07
C PHE A 204 1.22 1.80 23.36
N ALA A 205 0.22 2.31 24.07
CA ALA A 205 0.42 3.15 25.25
C ALA A 205 1.30 2.50 26.29
N GLN A 206 1.01 1.23 26.63
CA GLN A 206 1.79 0.47 27.62
C GLN A 206 3.27 0.31 27.21
N TYR A 207 3.57 0.18 25.93
CA TYR A 207 4.96 0.03 25.45
C TYR A 207 5.69 1.35 25.50
N ILE A 208 5.03 2.47 25.19
CA ILE A 208 5.58 3.81 25.28
C ILE A 208 5.87 4.15 26.75
N ASP A 209 4.91 3.92 27.65
CA ASP A 209 5.08 4.20 29.07
C ASP A 209 6.21 3.34 29.68
N TRP A 210 6.24 2.03 29.35
CA TRP A 210 7.33 1.17 29.77
C TRP A 210 8.69 1.60 29.21
N ARG A 211 8.72 2.04 27.93
CA ARG A 211 9.96 2.47 27.27
C ARG A 211 10.50 3.78 27.83
N ALA A 212 9.65 4.66 28.36
CA ALA A 212 10.08 5.87 29.05
C ALA A 212 10.99 5.54 30.26
N ASP A 213 10.65 4.47 30.98
CA ASP A 213 11.45 3.99 32.12
C ASP A 213 12.59 3.03 31.70
N ASN A 214 12.48 2.40 30.54
CA ASN A 214 13.43 1.38 30.05
C ASN A 214 13.93 1.75 28.63
N PRO A 215 14.70 2.85 28.46
CA PRO A 215 15.16 3.29 27.15
C PRO A 215 16.10 2.28 26.50
N SER A 216 15.99 2.15 25.16
CA SER A 216 16.77 1.22 24.34
C SER A 216 17.16 1.86 23.00
N ASP A 217 17.86 1.15 22.14
CA ASP A 217 18.19 1.60 20.77
C ASP A 217 17.06 1.22 19.80
N ASP A 218 15.87 1.80 20.02
CA ASP A 218 14.68 1.58 19.19
C ASP A 218 13.98 2.90 18.82
N LEU A 219 13.01 2.79 17.89
CA LEU A 219 12.27 3.94 17.38
C LEU A 219 11.51 4.70 18.50
N MET A 220 10.88 3.99 19.43
CA MET A 220 10.13 4.64 20.51
C MET A 220 11.05 5.53 21.37
N THR A 221 12.21 5.01 21.77
CA THR A 221 13.20 5.78 22.53
C THR A 221 13.71 6.99 21.77
N GLU A 222 13.96 6.84 20.46
CA GLU A 222 14.41 7.95 19.63
C GLU A 222 13.35 9.04 19.50
N LEU A 223 12.09 8.68 19.27
CA LEU A 223 10.99 9.63 19.18
C LEU A 223 10.80 10.41 20.48
N MET A 224 10.88 9.73 21.63
CA MET A 224 10.75 10.39 22.94
C MET A 224 11.83 11.44 23.19
N ARG A 225 13.04 11.25 22.64
CA ARG A 225 14.21 12.11 22.86
C ARG A 225 14.45 13.13 21.75
N ALA A 226 13.71 13.03 20.65
CA ALA A 226 13.91 13.87 19.50
C ALA A 226 13.44 15.29 19.76
N GLU A 227 14.37 16.25 19.83
CA GLU A 227 14.05 17.67 19.81
C GLU A 227 13.88 18.14 18.35
N PHE A 228 12.90 19.00 18.14
CA PHE A 228 12.62 19.63 16.85
C PHE A 228 12.02 21.02 17.06
N VAL A 229 12.03 21.82 15.99
CA VAL A 229 11.34 23.10 15.93
C VAL A 229 10.01 22.87 15.23
N ASP A 230 8.91 23.15 15.89
CA ASP A 230 7.57 22.98 15.33
C ASP A 230 7.18 24.09 14.34
N THR A 231 5.97 24.04 13.81
CA THR A 231 5.44 25.02 12.85
C THR A 231 5.28 26.44 13.42
N GLU A 232 5.28 26.58 14.75
CA GLU A 232 5.21 27.86 15.44
C GLU A 232 6.59 28.41 15.81
N GLY A 233 7.66 27.68 15.48
CA GLY A 233 9.04 28.05 15.77
C GLY A 233 9.49 27.70 17.20
N VAL A 234 8.74 26.87 17.91
CA VAL A 234 9.05 26.45 19.30
C VAL A 234 9.88 25.17 19.27
N THR A 235 11.01 25.18 19.99
CA THR A 235 11.80 23.97 20.19
C THR A 235 11.15 23.11 21.28
N ARG A 236 10.78 21.88 20.94
CA ARG A 236 10.15 20.93 21.84
C ARG A 236 10.44 19.48 21.47
N THR A 237 10.05 18.55 22.32
CA THR A 237 9.97 17.11 22.03
C THR A 237 8.54 16.74 21.64
N LEU A 238 8.35 15.53 21.10
CA LEU A 238 7.02 15.00 20.85
C LEU A 238 6.25 14.75 22.16
N THR A 239 4.98 15.05 22.15
CA THR A 239 4.06 14.63 23.20
C THR A 239 3.82 13.12 23.15
N ARG A 240 3.29 12.54 24.24
CA ARG A 240 2.92 11.13 24.28
C ARG A 240 1.93 10.74 23.16
N ASP A 241 0.94 11.59 22.91
CA ASP A 241 -0.09 11.33 21.89
C ASP A 241 0.50 11.40 20.46
N GLU A 242 1.42 12.32 20.20
CA GLU A 242 2.16 12.37 18.94
C GLU A 242 3.00 11.09 18.75
N ILE A 243 3.69 10.61 19.80
CA ILE A 243 4.46 9.36 19.73
C ILE A 243 3.53 8.17 19.44
N LEU A 244 2.36 8.10 20.10
CA LEU A 244 1.34 7.08 19.82
C LEU A 244 0.92 7.08 18.36
N THR A 245 0.67 8.27 17.80
CA THR A 245 0.32 8.45 16.40
C THR A 245 1.43 7.93 15.47
N TYR A 246 2.67 8.31 15.70
CA TYR A 246 3.81 7.85 14.88
C TYR A 246 4.00 6.34 14.94
N VAL A 247 3.94 5.76 16.13
CA VAL A 247 4.10 4.31 16.33
C VAL A 247 2.99 3.56 15.59
N SER A 248 1.75 4.04 15.68
CA SER A 248 0.60 3.45 14.99
C SER A 248 0.74 3.52 13.46
N VAL A 249 1.18 4.67 12.93
CA VAL A 249 1.43 4.84 11.49
C VAL A 249 2.50 3.88 11.00
N VAL A 250 3.63 3.76 11.71
CA VAL A 250 4.72 2.85 11.33
C VAL A 250 4.27 1.39 11.41
N ALA A 251 3.54 1.02 12.47
CA ALA A 251 3.03 -0.35 12.63
C ALA A 251 2.05 -0.73 11.53
N GLY A 252 1.09 0.13 11.21
CA GLY A 252 0.09 -0.14 10.16
C GLY A 252 0.70 -0.19 8.76
N ALA A 253 1.54 0.80 8.42
CA ALA A 253 2.10 0.89 7.07
C ALA A 253 3.13 -0.20 6.75
N GLY A 254 3.88 -0.68 7.75
CA GLY A 254 5.01 -1.59 7.53
C GLY A 254 4.63 -3.07 7.43
N ASN A 255 3.52 -3.49 8.02
CA ASN A 255 3.15 -4.91 8.10
C ASN A 255 2.55 -5.43 6.80
N GLU A 256 1.36 -4.95 6.46
CA GLU A 256 0.54 -5.55 5.41
C GLU A 256 1.17 -5.39 4.02
N THR A 257 1.72 -4.22 3.72
CA THR A 257 2.33 -3.95 2.42
C THR A 257 3.48 -4.89 2.08
N THR A 258 4.37 -5.14 3.05
CA THR A 258 5.53 -6.04 2.85
C THR A 258 5.10 -7.50 2.83
N ALA A 259 4.11 -7.90 3.64
CA ALA A 259 3.54 -9.25 3.58
C ALA A 259 2.95 -9.56 2.19
N ARG A 260 2.21 -8.60 1.60
CA ARG A 260 1.65 -8.75 0.24
C ARG A 260 2.74 -8.81 -0.81
N LEU A 261 3.84 -8.06 -0.68
CA LEU A 261 5.01 -8.18 -1.56
C LEU A 261 5.58 -9.61 -1.56
N ILE A 262 5.78 -10.20 -0.37
CA ILE A 262 6.29 -11.58 -0.25
C ILE A 262 5.30 -12.57 -0.86
N GLY A 263 4.01 -12.37 -0.64
CA GLY A 263 2.96 -13.19 -1.28
C GLY A 263 2.96 -13.11 -2.81
N TRP A 264 3.11 -11.89 -3.37
CA TRP A 264 3.22 -11.70 -4.83
C TRP A 264 4.47 -12.35 -5.40
N LEU A 265 5.62 -12.27 -4.72
CA LEU A 265 6.83 -13.01 -5.11
C LEU A 265 6.56 -14.52 -5.19
N GLY A 266 5.90 -15.08 -4.18
CA GLY A 266 5.52 -16.50 -4.18
C GLY A 266 4.63 -16.87 -5.37
N ALA A 267 3.59 -16.09 -5.63
CA ALA A 267 2.63 -16.32 -6.71
C ALA A 267 3.25 -16.15 -8.10
N LEU A 268 3.99 -15.04 -8.32
CA LEU A 268 4.59 -14.75 -9.63
C LEU A 268 5.67 -15.77 -10.00
N LEU A 269 6.52 -16.14 -9.05
CA LEU A 269 7.58 -17.13 -9.28
C LEU A 269 7.03 -18.57 -9.42
N ALA A 270 5.83 -18.86 -8.93
CA ALA A 270 5.13 -20.10 -9.25
C ALA A 270 4.63 -20.12 -10.70
N ARG A 271 4.14 -18.96 -11.21
CA ARG A 271 3.72 -18.82 -12.63
C ARG A 271 4.88 -18.76 -13.62
N HIS A 272 6.08 -18.43 -13.14
CA HIS A 272 7.29 -18.29 -13.95
C HIS A 272 8.42 -19.19 -13.41
N PRO A 273 8.25 -20.54 -13.46
CA PRO A 273 9.20 -21.48 -12.87
C PRO A 273 10.60 -21.42 -13.50
N GLU A 274 10.70 -21.02 -14.78
CA GLU A 274 11.98 -20.77 -15.46
C GLU A 274 12.75 -19.61 -14.84
N GLN A 275 12.09 -18.47 -14.59
CA GLN A 275 12.70 -17.32 -13.93
C GLN A 275 13.04 -17.62 -12.47
N ARG A 276 12.20 -18.40 -11.77
CA ARG A 276 12.53 -18.89 -10.43
C ARG A 276 13.80 -19.75 -10.44
N ALA A 277 13.94 -20.65 -11.40
CA ALA A 277 15.15 -21.48 -11.52
C ALA A 277 16.42 -20.62 -11.77
N GLU A 278 16.29 -19.54 -12.53
CA GLU A 278 17.39 -18.57 -12.72
C GLU A 278 17.78 -17.91 -11.39
N LEU A 279 16.80 -17.49 -10.55
CA LEU A 279 17.08 -16.90 -9.24
C LEU A 279 17.73 -17.90 -8.26
N VAL A 280 17.42 -19.19 -8.38
CA VAL A 280 18.10 -20.26 -7.61
C VAL A 280 19.53 -20.40 -8.05
N ALA A 281 19.78 -20.37 -9.37
CA ALA A 281 21.12 -20.50 -9.96
C ALA A 281 21.99 -19.25 -9.75
N ASP A 282 21.39 -18.06 -9.82
CA ASP A 282 22.04 -16.77 -9.64
C ASP A 282 21.25 -15.85 -8.71
N PRO A 283 21.48 -15.92 -7.39
CA PRO A 283 20.82 -15.05 -6.43
C PRO A 283 21.09 -13.54 -6.59
N SER A 284 22.10 -13.16 -7.38
CA SER A 284 22.38 -11.74 -7.65
C SER A 284 21.27 -11.05 -8.45
N LEU A 285 20.38 -11.81 -9.08
CA LEU A 285 19.19 -11.32 -9.80
C LEU A 285 18.02 -10.99 -8.86
N ILE A 286 18.03 -11.45 -7.60
CA ILE A 286 16.93 -11.28 -6.65
C ILE A 286 16.56 -9.80 -6.43
N PRO A 287 17.51 -8.86 -6.24
CA PRO A 287 17.14 -7.46 -6.07
C PRO A 287 16.31 -6.91 -7.25
N ASN A 288 16.62 -7.30 -8.48
CA ASN A 288 15.85 -6.85 -9.64
C ASN A 288 14.48 -7.56 -9.75
N ALA A 289 14.41 -8.82 -9.35
CA ALA A 289 13.12 -9.55 -9.26
C ALA A 289 12.16 -8.88 -8.27
N ILE A 290 12.67 -8.32 -7.15
CA ILE A 290 11.89 -7.51 -6.21
C ILE A 290 11.33 -6.25 -6.88
N GLU A 291 12.18 -5.50 -7.61
CA GLU A 291 11.74 -4.30 -8.32
C GLU A 291 10.68 -4.63 -9.39
N GLU A 292 10.86 -5.72 -10.15
CA GLU A 292 9.88 -6.15 -11.15
C GLU A 292 8.57 -6.60 -10.50
N THR A 293 8.62 -7.30 -9.38
CA THR A 293 7.41 -7.66 -8.63
C THR A 293 6.67 -6.42 -8.16
N LEU A 294 7.38 -5.43 -7.60
CA LEU A 294 6.81 -4.15 -7.19
C LEU A 294 6.22 -3.35 -8.34
N ARG A 295 6.79 -3.46 -9.55
CA ARG A 295 6.23 -2.87 -10.76
C ARG A 295 4.97 -3.60 -11.20
N PHE A 296 5.08 -4.91 -11.33
CA PHE A 296 4.08 -5.76 -11.95
C PHE A 296 2.83 -5.92 -11.10
N GLU A 297 3.02 -6.11 -9.78
CA GLU A 297 1.96 -6.23 -8.78
C GLU A 297 2.26 -5.30 -7.59
N PRO A 298 2.10 -3.98 -7.75
CA PRO A 298 2.26 -3.04 -6.65
C PRO A 298 1.25 -3.34 -5.55
N THR A 299 1.70 -3.41 -4.32
CA THR A 299 0.80 -3.67 -3.18
C THR A 299 -0.16 -2.52 -2.95
N GLY A 300 0.28 -1.25 -3.08
CA GLY A 300 -0.58 -0.07 -3.12
C GLY A 300 -1.02 0.22 -4.56
N HIS A 301 -2.23 -0.20 -4.93
CA HIS A 301 -2.74 -0.07 -6.30
C HIS A 301 -3.11 1.35 -6.69
N ALA A 302 -3.63 2.11 -5.73
CA ALA A 302 -4.05 3.49 -5.92
C ALA A 302 -3.81 4.27 -4.63
N ILE A 303 -3.71 5.59 -4.77
CA ILE A 303 -3.67 6.50 -3.64
C ILE A 303 -4.60 7.68 -3.94
N ALA A 304 -5.37 8.12 -2.95
CA ALA A 304 -6.25 9.26 -3.11
C ALA A 304 -5.56 10.58 -2.72
N ARG A 305 -6.05 11.66 -3.30
CA ARG A 305 -5.69 13.05 -2.98
C ARG A 305 -6.94 13.92 -2.96
N TYR A 306 -6.92 14.93 -2.12
CA TYR A 306 -7.94 15.97 -2.09
C TYR A 306 -7.53 17.12 -3.03
N VAL A 307 -8.40 17.49 -3.97
CA VAL A 307 -8.16 18.58 -4.92
C VAL A 307 -8.46 19.92 -4.24
N THR A 308 -7.46 20.77 -4.07
CA THR A 308 -7.59 22.02 -3.31
C THR A 308 -8.12 23.20 -4.12
N LYS A 309 -7.96 23.17 -5.46
CA LYS A 309 -8.39 24.21 -6.41
C LYS A 309 -8.89 23.56 -7.70
N ASP A 310 -9.67 24.28 -8.48
CA ASP A 310 -10.12 23.81 -9.79
C ASP A 310 -8.93 23.47 -10.70
N VAL A 311 -8.98 22.28 -11.33
CA VAL A 311 -7.94 21.80 -12.23
C VAL A 311 -8.53 21.49 -13.60
N GLN A 312 -7.87 21.95 -14.67
CA GLN A 312 -8.25 21.65 -16.04
C GLN A 312 -7.47 20.42 -16.56
N LEU A 313 -8.16 19.33 -16.84
CA LEU A 313 -7.58 18.09 -17.36
C LEU A 313 -8.45 17.57 -18.52
N TYR A 314 -7.84 17.31 -19.66
CA TYR A 314 -8.55 16.74 -20.85
C TYR A 314 -9.82 17.50 -21.24
N GLY A 315 -9.83 18.83 -21.08
CA GLY A 315 -10.99 19.69 -21.38
C GLY A 315 -12.10 19.65 -20.32
N THR A 316 -11.90 18.94 -19.24
CA THR A 316 -12.82 18.84 -18.09
C THR A 316 -12.29 19.64 -16.91
N THR A 317 -13.15 20.40 -16.23
CA THR A 317 -12.83 21.02 -14.94
C THR A 317 -13.08 20.01 -13.82
N VAL A 318 -12.02 19.64 -13.09
CA VAL A 318 -12.12 18.92 -11.81
C VAL A 318 -12.27 19.97 -10.72
N PRO A 319 -13.42 20.06 -10.02
CA PRO A 319 -13.65 21.09 -9.02
C PRO A 319 -12.77 20.94 -7.78
N ALA A 320 -12.45 22.05 -7.13
CA ALA A 320 -11.95 22.03 -5.77
C ALA A 320 -12.91 21.24 -4.84
N GLY A 321 -12.35 20.49 -3.91
CA GLY A 321 -13.14 19.61 -3.04
C GLY A 321 -13.30 18.19 -3.54
N SER A 322 -12.93 17.91 -4.80
CA SER A 322 -13.01 16.55 -5.36
C SER A 322 -11.98 15.61 -4.74
N ALA A 323 -12.33 14.32 -4.70
CA ALA A 323 -11.37 13.25 -4.50
C ALA A 323 -10.75 12.84 -5.85
N MET A 324 -9.42 12.73 -5.90
CA MET A 324 -8.65 12.28 -7.07
C MET A 324 -7.89 11.00 -6.72
N MET A 325 -8.22 9.90 -7.39
CA MET A 325 -7.48 8.65 -7.29
C MET A 325 -6.30 8.65 -8.27
N LEU A 326 -5.11 8.36 -7.80
CA LEU A 326 -3.91 8.18 -8.62
C LEU A 326 -3.67 6.68 -8.76
N LEU A 327 -3.91 6.10 -9.94
CA LEU A 327 -3.85 4.65 -10.17
C LEU A 327 -2.40 4.20 -10.39
N ILE A 328 -1.67 4.00 -9.31
CA ILE A 328 -0.25 3.61 -9.29
C ILE A 328 0.00 2.33 -10.09
N ALA A 329 -0.88 1.34 -9.96
CA ALA A 329 -0.79 0.08 -10.69
C ALA A 329 -0.96 0.27 -12.20
N SER A 330 -1.81 1.21 -12.61
CA SER A 330 -1.94 1.61 -14.01
C SER A 330 -0.67 2.26 -14.54
N ALA A 331 -0.10 3.23 -13.80
CA ALA A 331 1.15 3.90 -14.17
C ALA A 331 2.36 2.94 -14.28
N ASN A 332 2.39 1.91 -13.45
CA ASN A 332 3.44 0.89 -13.48
C ASN A 332 3.31 -0.10 -14.66
N ARG A 333 2.19 -0.09 -15.35
CA ARG A 333 1.95 -0.86 -16.59
C ARG A 333 1.56 0.03 -17.77
N ASP A 334 1.94 1.30 -17.73
CA ASP A 334 1.70 2.25 -18.81
C ASP A 334 2.65 1.96 -19.98
N GLU A 335 2.07 1.66 -21.16
CA GLU A 335 2.77 1.36 -22.41
C GLU A 335 3.58 2.53 -22.96
N GLU A 336 3.28 3.77 -22.55
CA GLU A 336 4.11 4.93 -22.88
C GLU A 336 5.42 4.98 -22.07
N ARG A 337 5.47 4.23 -20.97
CA ARG A 337 6.64 4.20 -20.07
C ARG A 337 7.42 2.89 -20.13
N TRP A 338 6.73 1.77 -20.36
CA TRP A 338 7.30 0.44 -20.26
C TRP A 338 7.12 -0.35 -21.54
N ASP A 339 8.21 -0.89 -22.09
CA ASP A 339 8.14 -1.85 -23.17
C ASP A 339 7.53 -3.17 -22.67
N ASP A 340 6.53 -3.71 -23.38
CA ASP A 340 5.83 -4.94 -23.00
C ASP A 340 5.43 -4.97 -21.51
N PRO A 341 4.60 -4.01 -21.04
CA PRO A 341 4.33 -3.80 -19.62
C PRO A 341 3.60 -4.96 -18.96
N GLU A 342 2.91 -5.79 -19.74
CA GLU A 342 2.13 -6.93 -19.27
C GLU A 342 2.96 -8.21 -19.12
N ARG A 343 4.25 -8.17 -19.46
CA ARG A 343 5.18 -9.28 -19.23
C ARG A 343 5.93 -9.08 -17.90
N PHE A 344 5.89 -10.11 -17.04
CA PHE A 344 6.77 -10.22 -15.90
C PHE A 344 8.16 -10.67 -16.36
N ASP A 345 9.20 -9.91 -16.00
CA ASP A 345 10.55 -10.16 -16.48
C ASP A 345 11.59 -9.71 -15.43
N ILE A 346 12.22 -10.66 -14.74
CA ILE A 346 13.24 -10.37 -13.72
C ILE A 346 14.49 -9.68 -14.26
N HIS A 347 14.66 -9.60 -15.59
CA HIS A 347 15.77 -8.88 -16.25
C HIS A 347 15.38 -7.47 -16.71
N ARG A 348 14.12 -7.06 -16.51
CA ARG A 348 13.67 -5.72 -16.89
C ARG A 348 14.49 -4.63 -16.21
N LYS A 349 14.91 -3.63 -16.96
CA LYS A 349 15.56 -2.43 -16.40
C LYS A 349 14.51 -1.51 -15.78
N ILE A 350 14.49 -1.46 -14.46
CA ILE A 350 13.51 -0.68 -13.69
C ILE A 350 14.13 0.66 -13.28
N SER A 351 13.63 1.77 -13.81
CA SER A 351 14.14 3.12 -13.48
C SER A 351 13.10 4.06 -12.88
N ASN A 352 11.82 3.86 -13.16
CA ASN A 352 10.76 4.81 -12.85
C ASN A 352 9.57 4.17 -12.14
N LEU A 353 9.85 3.32 -11.14
CA LEU A 353 8.84 2.66 -10.33
C LEU A 353 8.02 3.66 -9.49
N ARG A 354 6.69 3.51 -9.48
CA ARG A 354 5.79 4.39 -8.69
C ARG A 354 5.15 3.71 -7.49
N THR A 355 5.43 2.46 -7.26
CA THR A 355 4.91 1.70 -6.09
C THR A 355 5.23 2.36 -4.76
N PHE A 356 6.36 3.02 -4.65
CA PHE A 356 6.75 3.79 -3.47
C PHE A 356 6.37 5.27 -3.53
N GLY A 357 5.56 5.67 -4.51
CA GLY A 357 5.19 7.07 -4.72
C GLY A 357 6.34 7.92 -5.30
N LEU A 358 6.19 9.23 -5.21
CA LEU A 358 7.15 10.23 -5.69
C LEU A 358 7.04 11.50 -4.81
N GLY A 359 8.12 12.31 -4.78
CA GLY A 359 8.12 13.61 -4.10
C GLY A 359 8.03 13.50 -2.58
N THR A 360 7.27 14.41 -1.99
CA THR A 360 7.15 14.62 -0.55
C THR A 360 6.79 13.35 0.20
N HIS A 361 5.81 12.59 -0.30
CA HIS A 361 5.33 11.34 0.29
C HIS A 361 6.02 10.07 -0.24
N PHE A 362 7.19 10.17 -0.88
CA PHE A 362 7.95 8.96 -1.25
C PHE A 362 8.08 8.05 -0.02
N CYS A 363 7.78 6.76 -0.16
CA CYS A 363 7.69 5.80 0.94
C CYS A 363 8.93 5.82 1.84
N LEU A 364 8.73 6.08 3.13
CA LEU A 364 9.81 6.11 4.12
C LEU A 364 10.44 4.73 4.31
N GLY A 365 9.61 3.67 4.26
CA GLY A 365 10.02 2.28 4.43
C GLY A 365 10.56 1.60 3.16
N ALA A 366 10.71 2.33 2.03
CA ALA A 366 11.08 1.72 0.73
C ALA A 366 12.37 0.88 0.76
N ALA A 367 13.38 1.31 1.53
CA ALA A 367 14.63 0.56 1.69
C ALA A 367 14.41 -0.71 2.55
N LEU A 368 13.58 -0.61 3.58
CA LEU A 368 13.28 -1.72 4.47
C LEU A 368 12.44 -2.79 3.75
N ALA A 369 11.39 -2.41 3.03
CA ALA A 369 10.56 -3.33 2.26
C ALA A 369 11.38 -4.11 1.21
N ARG A 370 12.34 -3.44 0.53
CA ARG A 370 13.27 -4.09 -0.39
C ARG A 370 14.20 -5.08 0.32
N LEU A 371 14.71 -4.70 1.49
CA LEU A 371 15.56 -5.57 2.29
C LEU A 371 14.80 -6.81 2.76
N GLU A 372 13.61 -6.64 3.30
CA GLU A 372 12.76 -7.73 3.77
C GLU A 372 12.37 -8.66 2.61
N GLY A 373 11.88 -8.11 1.49
CA GLY A 373 11.53 -8.89 0.30
C GLY A 373 12.72 -9.69 -0.23
N ARG A 374 13.91 -9.06 -0.31
CA ARG A 374 15.14 -9.72 -0.76
C ARG A 374 15.53 -10.88 0.16
N VAL A 375 15.64 -10.62 1.46
CA VAL A 375 16.07 -11.65 2.43
C VAL A 375 15.05 -12.78 2.52
N ALA A 376 13.74 -12.45 2.52
CA ALA A 376 12.68 -13.43 2.53
C ALA A 376 12.75 -14.35 1.29
N LEU A 377 12.96 -13.77 0.09
CA LEU A 377 13.06 -14.56 -1.13
C LEU A 377 14.35 -15.39 -1.18
N GLU A 378 15.48 -14.84 -0.77
CA GLU A 378 16.74 -15.59 -0.67
C GLU A 378 16.61 -16.85 0.22
N GLU A 379 16.02 -16.69 1.40
CA GLU A 379 15.86 -17.81 2.34
C GLU A 379 14.76 -18.78 1.90
N LEU A 380 13.67 -18.28 1.26
CA LEU A 380 12.62 -19.14 0.69
C LEU A 380 13.18 -20.03 -0.43
N LEU A 381 13.90 -19.46 -1.40
CA LEU A 381 14.53 -20.20 -2.51
C LEU A 381 15.57 -21.19 -2.01
N ARG A 382 16.35 -20.83 -0.99
CA ARG A 382 17.35 -21.72 -0.38
C ARG A 382 16.68 -22.94 0.28
N ARG A 383 15.52 -22.76 0.90
CA ARG A 383 14.83 -23.81 1.65
C ARG A 383 13.89 -24.64 0.80
N PHE A 384 13.19 -23.98 -0.12
CA PHE A 384 12.22 -24.54 -1.05
C PHE A 384 12.50 -24.00 -2.45
N PRO A 385 13.41 -24.61 -3.23
CA PRO A 385 13.78 -24.11 -4.55
C PRO A 385 12.66 -24.23 -5.59
N THR A 386 11.68 -25.11 -5.31
CA THR A 386 10.53 -25.31 -6.18
C THR A 386 9.24 -25.33 -5.37
N TRP A 387 8.20 -24.76 -5.92
CA TRP A 387 6.83 -24.83 -5.40
C TRP A 387 5.80 -24.57 -6.50
N ASP A 388 4.60 -25.10 -6.30
CA ASP A 388 3.41 -24.76 -7.08
C ASP A 388 2.33 -24.17 -6.15
N VAL A 389 1.46 -23.32 -6.72
CA VAL A 389 0.34 -22.70 -6.00
C VAL A 389 -0.94 -23.46 -6.32
N ASP A 390 -1.74 -23.73 -5.30
CA ASP A 390 -3.10 -24.23 -5.48
C ASP A 390 -4.02 -23.05 -5.83
N TRP A 391 -4.14 -22.78 -7.13
CA TRP A 391 -4.87 -21.62 -7.68
C TRP A 391 -6.38 -21.66 -7.43
N ASP A 392 -6.94 -22.81 -7.07
CA ASP A 392 -8.36 -22.97 -6.73
C ASP A 392 -8.65 -22.60 -5.26
N ASP A 393 -7.62 -22.57 -4.40
CA ASP A 393 -7.72 -22.33 -2.94
C ASP A 393 -7.07 -21.00 -2.51
N ILE A 394 -6.81 -20.08 -3.44
CA ILE A 394 -6.29 -18.75 -3.14
C ILE A 394 -7.42 -17.80 -2.74
N THR A 395 -7.11 -16.85 -1.86
CA THR A 395 -8.02 -15.76 -1.51
C THR A 395 -7.31 -14.42 -1.62
N LEU A 396 -7.92 -13.47 -2.35
CA LEU A 396 -7.46 -12.09 -2.39
C LEU A 396 -7.92 -11.36 -1.12
N SER A 397 -7.05 -10.54 -0.53
CA SER A 397 -7.41 -9.75 0.64
C SER A 397 -8.45 -8.68 0.29
N SER A 398 -9.30 -8.35 1.25
CA SER A 398 -10.29 -7.28 1.11
C SER A 398 -9.87 -6.11 1.99
N THR A 399 -9.18 -5.14 1.38
CA THR A 399 -8.79 -3.87 2.01
C THR A 399 -8.84 -2.75 0.99
N SER A 400 -9.03 -1.51 1.43
CA SER A 400 -9.00 -0.31 0.57
C SER A 400 -7.60 0.22 0.34
N THR A 401 -6.59 -0.28 1.07
CA THR A 401 -5.24 0.27 1.08
C THR A 401 -4.25 -0.54 0.25
N VAL A 402 -4.37 -1.87 0.29
CA VAL A 402 -3.41 -2.78 -0.36
C VAL A 402 -4.11 -3.91 -1.09
N ARG A 403 -3.47 -4.41 -2.15
CA ARG A 403 -3.90 -5.59 -2.89
C ARG A 403 -2.85 -6.70 -2.77
N GLY A 404 -3.31 -7.90 -2.48
CA GLY A 404 -2.48 -9.10 -2.39
C GLY A 404 -3.26 -10.27 -1.82
N TRP A 405 -2.57 -11.36 -1.57
CA TRP A 405 -3.18 -12.60 -1.12
C TRP A 405 -3.46 -12.57 0.37
N GLU A 406 -4.65 -12.98 0.77
CA GLU A 406 -4.99 -13.32 2.16
C GLU A 406 -4.52 -14.74 2.46
N THR A 407 -4.76 -15.68 1.52
CA THR A 407 -4.24 -17.05 1.56
C THR A 407 -3.54 -17.37 0.26
N LEU A 408 -2.40 -18.08 0.33
CA LEU A 408 -1.65 -18.56 -0.81
C LEU A 408 -1.11 -19.96 -0.51
N PRO A 409 -1.94 -21.02 -0.60
CA PRO A 409 -1.50 -22.39 -0.39
C PRO A 409 -0.50 -22.80 -1.46
N ILE A 410 0.66 -23.30 -1.02
CA ILE A 410 1.71 -23.82 -1.89
C ILE A 410 2.03 -25.28 -1.56
N THR A 411 2.41 -26.01 -2.59
CA THR A 411 3.01 -27.34 -2.48
C THR A 411 4.47 -27.23 -2.87
N VAL A 412 5.38 -27.70 -2.00
CA VAL A 412 6.83 -27.62 -2.20
C VAL A 412 7.36 -28.96 -2.65
N GLY A 413 8.35 -28.94 -3.58
CA GLY A 413 9.00 -30.11 -4.14
C GLY A 413 10.42 -30.31 -3.62
#